data_adf93b0ce5d3cf5ae02d58c86eb5da79
#
_entry.id   adf93b0ce5d3cf5ae02d58c86eb5da79
#
_cell.length_a   1.000
_cell.length_b   1.000
_cell.length_c   1.000
_cell.angle_alpha   90.00
_cell.angle_beta   90.00
_cell.angle_gamma   90.00
#
_symmetry.space_group_name_H-M   'P 1'
#
loop_
_entity.id
_entity.type
_entity.pdbx_description
1 polymer ?
#
loop_
_entity_poly.entity_id
_entity_poly.type
_entity_poly.pdbx_seq_one_letter_code
_entity_poly.pdbx_strand_id
1 'polypeptide(L)'
;HIYSPAQPVKAPSTDAIDLDVVKNVLVKDCYMSVNDDAIAIKGGKGPYADYWRTSYDDIDISKYPEVIGNGANSNIIIEDCEYGFCHGCLTLGSESVFDHNIILRRIKVNQANNLLWLKMRPDTPQQYEYVTVEDIEGNGKNFILIAPWTQFYDLKGRATIPMSYSDHITMRNITFDCDVFFNVKQQEDQYHLSNFT
;
A
#
# COMPACT_ATOMS: atom_id res chain seq x y z
N HIS A 1 0.09 -5.38 -20.76
CA HIS A 1 1.26 -6.00 -20.15
C HIS A 1 2.22 -4.92 -19.67
N ILE A 2 2.62 -4.99 -18.40
CA ILE A 2 3.65 -4.13 -17.82
C ILE A 2 4.80 -5.05 -17.39
N TYR A 3 5.98 -4.78 -17.94
CA TYR A 3 7.14 -5.64 -17.74
C TYR A 3 8.41 -4.84 -17.52
N SER A 4 9.16 -5.21 -16.49
CA SER A 4 10.49 -4.66 -16.20
C SER A 4 11.51 -5.80 -16.18
N PRO A 5 12.54 -5.79 -17.06
CA PRO A 5 13.47 -6.89 -17.13
C PRO A 5 14.36 -6.99 -15.89
N ALA A 6 14.57 -8.23 -15.45
CA ALA A 6 15.53 -8.53 -14.37
C ALA A 6 16.94 -8.86 -14.95
N GLN A 7 17.05 -9.13 -16.24
CA GLN A 7 18.28 -9.53 -16.94
C GLN A 7 18.40 -8.80 -18.29
N PRO A 8 19.58 -8.51 -18.78
CA PRO A 8 20.90 -8.74 -18.18
C PRO A 8 21.23 -7.76 -17.04
N VAL A 9 20.48 -6.66 -16.93
CA VAL A 9 20.62 -5.68 -15.85
C VAL A 9 19.24 -5.43 -15.27
N LYS A 10 19.11 -5.63 -13.96
CA LYS A 10 17.87 -5.35 -13.24
C LYS A 10 17.63 -3.84 -13.18
N ALA A 11 16.48 -3.39 -13.70
CA ALA A 11 16.02 -2.04 -13.48
C ALA A 11 15.49 -1.91 -12.02
N PRO A 12 16.03 -1.02 -11.19
CA PRO A 12 15.56 -0.84 -9.82
C PRO A 12 14.29 -0.01 -9.78
N SER A 13 13.51 -0.16 -8.68
CA SER A 13 12.36 0.70 -8.34
C SER A 13 11.39 0.89 -9.52
N THR A 14 10.93 -0.22 -10.06
CA THR A 14 10.02 -0.22 -11.21
C THR A 14 8.67 -0.77 -10.78
N ASP A 15 7.87 0.06 -10.11
CA ASP A 15 6.47 -0.23 -9.82
C ASP A 15 5.69 -0.36 -11.13
N ALA A 16 4.69 -1.24 -11.18
CA ALA A 16 3.89 -1.36 -12.39
C ALA A 16 2.83 -0.26 -12.48
N ILE A 17 2.10 -0.04 -11.41
CA ILE A 17 1.07 1.01 -11.33
C ILE A 17 1.14 1.69 -9.98
N ASP A 18 1.44 2.97 -9.97
CA ASP A 18 1.27 3.86 -8.82
C ASP A 18 -0.08 4.57 -8.91
N LEU A 19 -0.91 4.42 -7.89
CA LEU A 19 -2.19 5.10 -7.76
C LEU A 19 -2.03 6.19 -6.70
N ASP A 20 -2.01 7.45 -7.14
CA ASP A 20 -1.68 8.61 -6.31
C ASP A 20 -2.85 9.58 -6.25
N VAL A 21 -3.49 9.70 -5.09
CA VAL A 21 -4.66 10.55 -4.81
C VAL A 21 -5.78 10.32 -5.83
N VAL A 22 -6.24 9.09 -5.94
CA VAL A 22 -7.23 8.69 -6.94
C VAL A 22 -8.51 8.15 -6.31
N LYS A 23 -9.62 8.27 -7.03
CA LYS A 23 -10.92 7.74 -6.63
C LYS A 23 -11.60 7.00 -7.79
N ASN A 24 -12.35 5.94 -7.47
CA ASN A 24 -13.17 5.19 -8.43
C ASN A 24 -12.32 4.60 -9.56
N VAL A 25 -11.30 3.83 -9.21
CA VAL A 25 -10.37 3.21 -10.16
C VAL A 25 -10.66 1.72 -10.30
N LEU A 26 -10.63 1.25 -11.52
CA LEU A 26 -10.64 -0.17 -11.86
C LEU A 26 -9.36 -0.52 -12.64
N VAL A 27 -8.55 -1.44 -12.07
CA VAL A 27 -7.45 -2.10 -12.77
C VAL A 27 -7.88 -3.52 -13.05
N LYS A 28 -7.95 -3.90 -14.31
CA LYS A 28 -8.49 -5.20 -14.71
C LYS A 28 -7.77 -5.82 -15.90
N ASP A 29 -7.75 -7.15 -15.94
CA ASP A 29 -7.22 -7.95 -17.05
C ASP A 29 -5.76 -7.59 -17.41
N CYS A 30 -4.92 -7.33 -16.39
CA CYS A 30 -3.55 -6.91 -16.55
C CYS A 30 -2.57 -8.03 -16.24
N TYR A 31 -1.48 -8.10 -17.01
CA TYR A 31 -0.29 -8.86 -16.64
C TYR A 31 0.81 -7.88 -16.19
N MET A 32 1.41 -8.15 -15.03
CA MET A 32 2.47 -7.32 -14.47
C MET A 32 3.64 -8.21 -14.00
N SER A 33 4.86 -7.87 -14.43
CA SER A 33 6.06 -8.52 -13.91
C SER A 33 7.17 -7.48 -13.82
N VAL A 34 7.44 -7.02 -12.60
CA VAL A 34 8.26 -5.83 -12.35
C VAL A 34 9.24 -6.06 -11.21
N ASN A 35 10.23 -5.19 -11.07
CA ASN A 35 11.27 -5.35 -10.07
C ASN A 35 10.99 -4.56 -8.79
N ASP A 36 9.78 -4.03 -8.63
CA ASP A 36 9.25 -3.41 -7.41
C ASP A 36 7.77 -3.78 -7.25
N ASP A 37 6.91 -2.92 -6.74
CA ASP A 37 5.52 -3.25 -6.45
C ASP A 37 4.66 -3.40 -7.72
N ALA A 38 3.74 -4.36 -7.74
CA ALA A 38 2.77 -4.49 -8.84
C ALA A 38 1.75 -3.36 -8.76
N ILE A 39 1.15 -3.16 -7.59
CA ILE A 39 0.27 -2.03 -7.32
C ILE A 39 0.77 -1.32 -6.06
N ALA A 40 1.08 -0.04 -6.20
CA ALA A 40 1.41 0.81 -5.07
C ALA A 40 0.38 1.93 -4.93
N ILE A 41 -0.16 2.08 -3.72
CA ILE A 41 -1.10 3.14 -3.39
C ILE A 41 -0.31 4.25 -2.72
N LYS A 42 -0.34 5.42 -3.34
CA LYS A 42 0.42 6.62 -2.94
C LYS A 42 -0.55 7.77 -2.67
N GLY A 43 -0.12 8.81 -2.01
CA GLY A 43 -1.00 9.95 -1.73
C GLY A 43 -0.42 10.91 -0.71
N GLY A 44 0.85 11.25 -0.91
CA GLY A 44 1.52 12.27 -0.15
C GLY A 44 2.17 11.83 1.15
N LYS A 45 2.89 12.76 1.73
CA LYS A 45 3.67 12.58 2.95
C LYS A 45 3.97 13.93 3.61
N GLY A 46 4.51 13.83 4.82
CA GLY A 46 5.06 15.00 5.52
C GLY A 46 4.04 15.78 6.31
N PRO A 47 4.32 17.05 6.63
CA PRO A 47 3.58 17.80 7.66
C PRO A 47 2.11 18.04 7.32
N TYR A 48 1.76 18.13 6.05
CA TYR A 48 0.36 18.35 5.64
C TYR A 48 -0.50 17.10 5.73
N ALA A 49 0.08 15.93 5.89
CA ALA A 49 -0.66 14.70 6.09
C ALA A 49 -1.60 14.73 7.30
N ASP A 50 -1.31 15.54 8.30
CA ASP A 50 -2.17 15.70 9.47
C ASP A 50 -3.55 16.24 9.12
N TYR A 51 -3.67 17.05 8.07
CA TYR A 51 -4.94 17.62 7.64
C TYR A 51 -5.89 16.59 7.02
N TRP A 52 -5.36 15.55 6.40
CA TRP A 52 -6.14 14.54 5.70
C TRP A 52 -6.64 13.41 6.61
N ARG A 53 -6.03 13.26 7.76
CA ARG A 53 -6.26 12.13 8.64
C ARG A 53 -7.59 12.17 9.37
N THR A 54 -8.08 13.32 9.75
CA THR A 54 -9.21 13.48 10.65
C THR A 54 -10.55 13.55 9.95
N SER A 55 -10.61 14.10 8.75
CA SER A 55 -11.82 14.12 7.94
C SER A 55 -11.49 14.57 6.53
N TYR A 56 -11.45 13.63 5.62
CA TYR A 56 -11.15 13.95 4.22
C TYR A 56 -12.21 14.86 3.58
N ASP A 57 -13.47 14.70 3.95
CA ASP A 57 -14.58 15.46 3.39
C ASP A 57 -14.75 16.86 4.03
N ASP A 58 -14.16 17.06 5.20
CA ASP A 58 -14.29 18.32 5.96
C ASP A 58 -13.17 19.32 5.68
N ILE A 59 -12.15 18.92 4.89
CA ILE A 59 -11.04 19.80 4.58
C ILE A 59 -11.34 20.63 3.34
N ASP A 60 -11.43 21.92 3.54
CA ASP A 60 -11.46 22.89 2.45
C ASP A 60 -10.04 23.09 1.89
N ILE A 61 -9.68 22.24 0.91
CA ILE A 61 -8.35 22.26 0.29
C ILE A 61 -8.00 23.60 -0.40
N SER A 62 -9.00 24.42 -0.69
CA SER A 62 -8.74 25.74 -1.28
C SER A 62 -7.96 26.67 -0.35
N LYS A 63 -8.00 26.39 0.96
CA LYS A 63 -7.25 27.08 1.99
C LYS A 63 -5.81 26.61 2.13
N TYR A 64 -5.48 25.48 1.52
CA TYR A 64 -4.18 24.81 1.66
C TYR A 64 -3.66 24.36 0.30
N PRO A 65 -3.37 25.27 -0.62
CA PRO A 65 -2.91 24.91 -1.97
C PRO A 65 -1.63 24.07 -1.98
N GLU A 66 -0.84 24.16 -0.91
CA GLU A 66 0.38 23.37 -0.72
C GLU A 66 0.15 21.89 -0.41
N VAL A 67 -1.07 21.51 -0.05
CA VAL A 67 -1.41 20.08 0.20
C VAL A 67 -1.88 19.35 -1.05
N ILE A 68 -1.86 19.98 -2.21
CA ILE A 68 -2.12 19.30 -3.47
C ILE A 68 -1.16 18.13 -3.62
N GLY A 69 -1.71 16.93 -3.84
CA GLY A 69 -0.94 15.68 -3.86
C GLY A 69 -0.83 14.95 -2.52
N ASN A 70 -1.28 15.56 -1.41
CA ASN A 70 -1.47 14.88 -0.14
C ASN A 70 -2.97 14.61 0.03
N GLY A 71 -3.42 13.40 -0.15
CA GLY A 71 -4.84 13.14 -0.10
C GLY A 71 -5.21 11.67 0.04
N ALA A 72 -6.49 11.39 -0.10
CA ALA A 72 -7.05 10.07 0.03
C ALA A 72 -7.16 9.34 -1.30
N ASN A 73 -6.93 8.04 -1.24
CA ASN A 73 -7.32 7.09 -2.26
C ASN A 73 -8.58 6.36 -1.82
N SER A 74 -9.54 6.20 -2.72
CA SER A 74 -10.76 5.48 -2.36
C SER A 74 -11.45 4.80 -3.53
N ASN A 75 -12.22 3.73 -3.20
CA ASN A 75 -13.00 2.97 -4.18
C ASN A 75 -12.11 2.44 -5.32
N ILE A 76 -11.08 1.67 -4.96
CA ILE A 76 -10.14 1.08 -5.91
C ILE A 76 -10.41 -0.41 -6.00
N ILE A 77 -10.56 -0.92 -7.19
CA ILE A 77 -10.72 -2.35 -7.46
C ILE A 77 -9.60 -2.79 -8.40
N ILE A 78 -8.84 -3.80 -7.99
CA ILE A 78 -7.85 -4.49 -8.81
C ILE A 78 -8.32 -5.93 -8.96
N GLU A 79 -8.61 -6.37 -10.17
CA GLU A 79 -9.20 -7.68 -10.38
C GLU A 79 -8.77 -8.37 -11.68
N ASP A 80 -8.89 -9.70 -11.69
CA ASP A 80 -8.65 -10.53 -12.88
C ASP A 80 -7.26 -10.31 -13.48
N CYS A 81 -6.23 -10.14 -12.64
CA CYS A 81 -4.85 -9.88 -13.06
C CYS A 81 -3.93 -11.07 -12.79
N GLU A 82 -2.81 -11.09 -13.50
CA GLU A 82 -1.73 -12.05 -13.28
C GLU A 82 -0.43 -11.32 -13.00
N TYR A 83 0.26 -11.71 -11.92
CA TYR A 83 1.54 -11.16 -11.54
C TYR A 83 2.65 -12.18 -11.76
N GLY A 84 3.65 -11.84 -12.58
CA GLY A 84 4.84 -12.66 -12.79
C GLY A 84 5.76 -12.59 -11.58
N PHE A 85 6.49 -11.49 -11.43
CA PHE A 85 7.26 -11.18 -10.23
C PHE A 85 6.94 -9.77 -9.76
N CYS A 86 6.88 -9.56 -8.44
CA CYS A 86 6.81 -8.23 -7.84
C CYS A 86 7.31 -8.25 -6.39
N HIS A 87 7.62 -7.06 -5.85
CA HIS A 87 7.91 -6.93 -4.42
C HIS A 87 6.63 -6.96 -3.59
N GLY A 88 5.63 -6.16 -3.88
CA GLY A 88 4.32 -6.20 -3.27
C GLY A 88 3.24 -6.41 -4.32
N CYS A 89 2.30 -7.36 -4.07
CA CYS A 89 1.14 -7.49 -4.94
C CYS A 89 0.20 -6.31 -4.75
N LEU A 90 -0.05 -5.94 -3.49
CA LEU A 90 -0.71 -4.71 -3.08
C LEU A 90 0.13 -4.07 -1.98
N THR A 91 0.63 -2.88 -2.25
CA THR A 91 1.42 -2.09 -1.31
C THR A 91 0.70 -0.79 -1.01
N LEU A 92 0.43 -0.51 0.28
CA LEU A 92 -0.08 0.77 0.74
C LEU A 92 1.09 1.56 1.33
N GLY A 93 1.35 2.72 0.71
CA GLY A 93 2.50 3.55 1.09
C GLY A 93 3.78 3.27 0.27
N SER A 94 4.91 3.72 0.75
CA SER A 94 5.12 4.47 2.00
C SER A 94 4.55 5.89 2.00
N GLU A 95 4.54 6.56 0.85
CA GLU A 95 4.00 7.91 0.67
C GLU A 95 2.50 7.84 0.43
N SER A 96 1.73 7.43 1.43
CA SER A 96 0.26 7.46 1.40
C SER A 96 -0.28 7.91 2.74
N VAL A 97 -1.29 8.76 2.75
CA VAL A 97 -1.87 9.35 3.95
C VAL A 97 -3.15 8.63 4.35
N PHE A 98 -4.06 8.45 3.41
CA PHE A 98 -5.34 7.83 3.67
C PHE A 98 -5.81 6.96 2.51
N ASP A 99 -5.89 5.66 2.75
CA ASP A 99 -6.32 4.66 1.78
C ASP A 99 -7.57 3.95 2.30
N HIS A 100 -8.66 3.99 1.53
CA HIS A 100 -9.96 3.56 1.98
C HIS A 100 -10.73 2.82 0.89
N ASN A 101 -11.38 1.69 1.25
CA ASN A 101 -12.18 0.89 0.36
C ASN A 101 -11.42 0.41 -0.88
N ILE A 102 -10.44 -0.46 -0.64
CA ILE A 102 -9.56 -1.03 -1.67
C ILE A 102 -9.79 -2.53 -1.74
N ILE A 103 -9.98 -3.05 -2.93
CA ILE A 103 -10.22 -4.48 -3.18
C ILE A 103 -9.20 -5.01 -4.18
N LEU A 104 -8.45 -6.03 -3.77
CA LEU A 104 -7.61 -6.86 -4.63
C LEU A 104 -8.25 -8.24 -4.73
N ARG A 105 -8.67 -8.67 -5.92
CA ARG A 105 -9.36 -9.94 -6.04
C ARG A 105 -9.12 -10.68 -7.36
N ARG A 106 -9.25 -12.01 -7.30
CA ARG A 106 -9.06 -12.90 -8.45
C ARG A 106 -7.73 -12.69 -9.15
N ILE A 107 -6.65 -12.79 -8.35
CA ILE A 107 -5.28 -12.58 -8.81
C ILE A 107 -4.52 -13.90 -8.79
N LYS A 108 -3.78 -14.15 -9.86
CA LYS A 108 -2.76 -15.20 -9.90
C LYS A 108 -1.39 -14.60 -9.70
N VAL A 109 -0.62 -15.15 -8.78
CA VAL A 109 0.72 -14.65 -8.42
C VAL A 109 1.73 -15.75 -8.65
N ASN A 110 2.62 -15.58 -9.62
CA ASN A 110 3.68 -16.56 -9.86
C ASN A 110 4.77 -16.47 -8.81
N GLN A 111 5.16 -15.24 -8.44
CA GLN A 111 6.14 -15.02 -7.37
C GLN A 111 6.04 -13.57 -6.86
N ALA A 112 5.96 -13.40 -5.54
CA ALA A 112 6.01 -12.08 -4.91
C ALA A 112 6.92 -12.10 -3.68
N ASN A 113 7.41 -10.93 -3.26
CA ASN A 113 7.99 -10.83 -1.93
C ASN A 113 6.89 -10.71 -0.88
N ASN A 114 5.82 -9.98 -1.16
CA ASN A 114 4.72 -9.77 -0.22
C ASN A 114 3.37 -9.80 -0.96
N LEU A 115 2.39 -10.52 -0.42
CA LEU A 115 1.03 -10.43 -0.94
C LEU A 115 0.38 -9.09 -0.54
N LEU A 116 0.39 -8.76 0.74
CA LEU A 116 -0.02 -7.45 1.25
C LEU A 116 1.14 -6.80 2.00
N TRP A 117 1.43 -5.56 1.64
CA TRP A 117 2.50 -4.79 2.30
C TRP A 117 1.97 -3.44 2.78
N LEU A 118 1.95 -3.23 4.10
CA LEU A 118 1.62 -1.95 4.70
C LEU A 118 2.92 -1.26 5.13
N LYS A 119 3.32 -0.24 4.37
CA LYS A 119 4.56 0.53 4.60
C LYS A 119 4.25 1.72 5.50
N MET A 120 4.67 1.65 6.76
CA MET A 120 4.42 2.69 7.75
C MET A 120 5.59 3.66 7.84
N ARG A 121 5.39 4.93 7.46
CA ARG A 121 6.42 5.98 7.55
C ARG A 121 6.43 6.63 8.93
N PRO A 122 7.62 6.84 9.53
CA PRO A 122 7.71 7.54 10.81
C PRO A 122 7.35 9.03 10.75
N ASP A 123 7.36 9.64 9.59
CA ASP A 123 7.11 11.08 9.42
C ASP A 123 5.70 11.43 8.94
N THR A 124 4.88 10.43 8.68
CA THR A 124 3.57 10.62 8.06
C THR A 124 2.52 9.87 8.87
N PRO A 125 1.49 10.53 9.40
CA PRO A 125 0.34 9.84 9.96
C PRO A 125 -0.43 9.18 8.82
N GLN A 126 -0.53 7.86 8.85
CA GLN A 126 -1.16 7.07 7.79
C GLN A 126 -2.40 6.38 8.33
N GLN A 127 -3.41 6.27 7.49
CA GLN A 127 -4.63 5.53 7.80
C GLN A 127 -5.01 4.65 6.63
N TYR A 128 -5.00 3.33 6.84
CA TYR A 128 -5.37 2.33 5.86
C TYR A 128 -6.57 1.57 6.39
N GLU A 129 -7.71 1.61 5.70
CA GLU A 129 -8.92 0.99 6.20
C GLU A 129 -9.81 0.40 5.09
N TYR A 130 -10.60 -0.60 5.46
CA TYR A 130 -11.49 -1.31 4.55
C TYR A 130 -10.78 -1.86 3.32
N VAL A 131 -9.66 -2.56 3.56
CA VAL A 131 -8.88 -3.23 2.51
C VAL A 131 -9.26 -4.70 2.45
N THR A 132 -9.68 -5.17 1.29
CA THR A 132 -10.04 -6.57 1.07
C THR A 132 -9.09 -7.21 0.05
N VAL A 133 -8.49 -8.33 0.43
CA VAL A 133 -7.70 -9.20 -0.44
C VAL A 133 -8.40 -10.54 -0.51
N GLU A 134 -8.89 -10.92 -1.68
CA GLU A 134 -9.70 -12.15 -1.81
C GLU A 134 -9.48 -12.89 -3.12
N ASP A 135 -9.76 -14.19 -3.11
CA ASP A 135 -9.66 -15.03 -4.31
C ASP A 135 -8.27 -14.98 -4.94
N ILE A 136 -7.23 -15.22 -4.14
CA ILE A 136 -5.83 -15.19 -4.58
C ILE A 136 -5.28 -16.61 -4.66
N GLU A 137 -4.54 -16.88 -5.72
CA GLU A 137 -3.77 -18.10 -5.86
C GLU A 137 -2.32 -17.76 -6.22
N GLY A 138 -1.35 -18.34 -5.49
CA GLY A 138 0.04 -18.10 -5.83
C GLY A 138 1.05 -18.42 -4.75
N ASN A 139 2.22 -17.79 -4.89
CA ASN A 139 3.31 -17.98 -3.94
C ASN A 139 4.16 -16.72 -3.74
N GLY A 140 4.88 -16.71 -2.63
CA GLY A 140 5.74 -15.59 -2.29
C GLY A 140 6.51 -15.78 -1.00
N LYS A 141 7.14 -14.72 -0.52
CA LYS A 141 7.91 -14.77 0.71
C LYS A 141 7.04 -14.49 1.95
N ASN A 142 6.28 -13.43 1.93
CA ASN A 142 5.42 -13.05 3.05
C ASN A 142 3.96 -12.98 2.60
N PHE A 143 3.05 -13.52 3.43
CA PHE A 143 1.62 -13.31 3.24
C PHE A 143 1.22 -11.88 3.58
N ILE A 144 1.58 -11.41 4.78
CA ILE A 144 1.46 -10.01 5.18
C ILE A 144 2.80 -9.51 5.68
N LEU A 145 3.21 -8.32 5.23
CA LEU A 145 4.32 -7.57 5.80
C LEU A 145 3.81 -6.21 6.31
N ILE A 146 4.02 -5.95 7.60
CA ILE A 146 3.78 -4.64 8.22
C ILE A 146 5.05 -4.24 8.95
N ALA A 147 5.66 -3.15 8.51
CA ALA A 147 6.92 -2.72 9.10
C ALA A 147 7.14 -1.21 8.91
N PRO A 148 7.89 -0.57 9.82
CA PRO A 148 8.37 0.78 9.62
C PRO A 148 9.18 0.88 8.32
N TRP A 149 8.89 1.90 7.51
CA TRP A 149 9.65 2.24 6.33
C TRP A 149 10.53 3.45 6.63
N THR A 150 11.82 3.24 6.75
CA THR A 150 12.74 4.27 7.28
C THR A 150 13.65 4.90 6.22
N GLN A 151 13.38 4.68 4.94
CA GLN A 151 14.10 5.36 3.86
C GLN A 151 13.48 6.73 3.60
N PHE A 152 14.34 7.74 3.50
CA PHE A 152 13.95 9.09 3.07
C PHE A 152 12.81 9.73 3.89
N TYR A 153 12.75 9.46 5.20
CA TYR A 153 11.81 10.13 6.07
C TYR A 153 12.43 11.36 6.74
N ASP A 154 11.58 12.31 7.08
CA ASP A 154 11.97 13.53 7.79
C ASP A 154 10.84 13.95 8.75
N LEU A 155 11.11 13.92 10.03
CA LEU A 155 10.14 14.29 11.07
C LEU A 155 9.74 15.77 11.04
N LYS A 156 10.42 16.61 10.26
CA LYS A 156 10.12 18.06 10.15
C LYS A 156 10.08 18.78 11.50
N GLY A 157 10.95 18.35 12.42
CA GLY A 157 11.04 18.93 13.75
C GLY A 157 10.00 18.42 14.76
N ARG A 158 9.17 17.43 14.40
CA ARG A 158 8.28 16.77 15.37
C ARG A 158 9.09 16.07 16.44
N ALA A 159 8.66 16.23 17.69
CA ALA A 159 9.29 15.57 18.83
C ALA A 159 8.93 14.08 18.92
N THR A 160 7.83 13.67 18.30
CA THR A 160 7.32 12.29 18.32
C THR A 160 6.90 11.83 16.93
N ILE A 161 6.96 10.53 16.72
CA ILE A 161 6.42 9.89 15.52
C ILE A 161 4.88 10.00 15.56
N PRO A 162 4.22 10.48 14.47
CA PRO A 162 2.76 10.48 14.43
C PRO A 162 2.23 9.05 14.37
N MET A 163 1.13 8.79 15.08
CA MET A 163 0.49 7.48 15.08
C MET A 163 -0.19 7.20 13.74
N SER A 164 0.06 6.01 13.19
CA SER A 164 -0.63 5.47 12.02
C SER A 164 -1.64 4.39 12.42
N TYR A 165 -2.63 4.14 11.58
CA TYR A 165 -3.67 3.16 11.84
C TYR A 165 -3.89 2.26 10.62
N SER A 166 -4.12 0.97 10.88
CA SER A 166 -4.66 0.05 9.87
C SER A 166 -5.84 -0.69 10.48
N ASP A 167 -7.00 -0.60 9.86
CA ASP A 167 -8.25 -1.10 10.41
C ASP A 167 -9.12 -1.75 9.32
N HIS A 168 -9.91 -2.79 9.71
CA HIS A 168 -10.78 -3.51 8.79
C HIS A 168 -10.03 -4.05 7.55
N ILE A 169 -8.96 -4.82 7.79
CA ILE A 169 -8.21 -5.52 6.74
C ILE A 169 -8.73 -6.95 6.66
N THR A 170 -9.36 -7.31 5.55
CA THR A 170 -9.95 -8.62 5.32
C THR A 170 -9.17 -9.40 4.28
N MET A 171 -8.76 -10.63 4.62
CA MET A 171 -8.08 -11.55 3.72
C MET A 171 -8.82 -12.89 3.70
N ARG A 172 -9.39 -13.27 2.57
CA ARG A 172 -10.24 -14.45 2.49
C ARG A 172 -10.12 -15.20 1.16
N ASN A 173 -10.39 -16.51 1.22
CA ASN A 173 -10.36 -17.39 0.04
C ASN A 173 -9.02 -17.32 -0.71
N ILE A 174 -7.92 -17.53 0.03
CA ILE A 174 -6.55 -17.36 -0.49
C ILE A 174 -5.80 -18.69 -0.35
N THR A 175 -5.20 -19.12 -1.45
CA THR A 175 -4.22 -20.21 -1.49
C THR A 175 -2.87 -19.60 -1.84
N PHE A 176 -2.00 -19.45 -0.86
CA PHE A 176 -0.72 -18.77 -1.04
C PHE A 176 0.39 -19.51 -0.30
N ASP A 177 1.33 -20.08 -1.05
CA ASP A 177 2.50 -20.73 -0.48
C ASP A 177 3.54 -19.67 -0.12
N CYS A 178 3.93 -19.59 1.16
CA CYS A 178 4.82 -18.54 1.64
C CYS A 178 5.75 -19.00 2.77
N ASP A 179 6.92 -18.35 2.86
CA ASP A 179 7.88 -18.62 3.93
C ASP A 179 7.38 -18.09 5.29
N VAL A 180 6.71 -16.93 5.29
CA VAL A 180 6.24 -16.26 6.50
C VAL A 180 4.80 -15.80 6.32
N PHE A 181 3.91 -16.34 7.15
CA PHE A 181 2.49 -15.96 7.10
C PHE A 181 2.26 -14.53 7.60
N PHE A 182 2.75 -14.19 8.78
CA PHE A 182 2.51 -12.89 9.40
C PHE A 182 3.82 -12.25 9.85
N ASN A 183 4.37 -11.37 9.00
CA ASN A 183 5.62 -10.66 9.28
C ASN A 183 5.31 -9.24 9.76
N VAL A 184 4.95 -9.12 11.03
CA VAL A 184 4.60 -7.84 11.65
C VAL A 184 5.70 -7.42 12.60
N LYS A 185 6.27 -6.25 12.34
CA LYS A 185 7.21 -5.61 13.26
C LYS A 185 6.41 -4.86 14.31
N GLN A 186 6.52 -5.28 15.55
CA GLN A 186 5.85 -4.60 16.64
C GLN A 186 6.43 -3.20 16.84
N GLN A 187 5.57 -2.19 16.81
CA GLN A 187 5.95 -0.78 16.91
C GLN A 187 4.75 0.03 17.45
N GLU A 188 4.38 -0.23 18.70
CA GLU A 188 3.17 0.31 19.32
C GLU A 188 3.13 1.83 19.43
N ASP A 189 4.28 2.46 19.41
CA ASP A 189 4.43 3.92 19.42
C ASP A 189 4.35 4.56 18.03
N GLN A 190 4.24 3.76 16.98
CA GLN A 190 4.17 4.25 15.60
C GLN A 190 2.87 3.86 14.90
N TYR A 191 2.35 2.66 15.10
CA TYR A 191 1.13 2.23 14.42
C TYR A 191 0.26 1.32 15.27
N HIS A 192 -1.03 1.43 15.04
CA HIS A 192 -2.07 0.62 15.67
C HIS A 192 -2.80 -0.22 14.62
N LEU A 193 -2.92 -1.52 14.89
CA LEU A 193 -3.56 -2.49 14.00
C LEU A 193 -4.82 -3.03 14.66
N SER A 194 -5.95 -3.01 13.96
CA SER A 194 -7.23 -3.50 14.47
C SER A 194 -8.07 -4.17 13.37
N ASN A 195 -8.98 -5.06 13.77
CA ASN A 195 -9.95 -5.71 12.88
C ASN A 195 -9.34 -6.39 11.64
N PHE A 196 -8.29 -7.17 11.84
CA PHE A 196 -7.74 -8.07 10.82
C PHE A 196 -8.51 -9.39 10.82
N THR A 197 -9.07 -9.79 9.68
CA THR A 197 -9.87 -11.01 9.53
C THR A 197 -9.48 -11.82 8.30
#